data_bb4ce7099c53f272879f42da423b6cfb
#
_entry.id   bb4ce7099c53f272879f42da423b6cfb
#
_cell.length_a   1.000
_cell.length_b   1.000
_cell.length_c   1.000
_cell.angle_alpha   90.00
_cell.angle_beta   90.00
_cell.angle_gamma   90.00
#
_symmetry.space_group_name_H-M   'P 1'
#
loop_
_entity.id
_entity.type
_entity.pdbx_description
1 polymer ?
#
loop_
_entity_poly.entity_id
_entity_poly.type
_entity_poly.pdbx_seq_one_letter_code
_entity_poly.pdbx_strand_id
1 'polypeptide(L)'
;MELDLAAIHERLAAELGDRPCLIWRDQTWSWREVTERSRRLANLLVDHGVSRRTTLEACAGWESPHDHVGLYLHNGNAYLEAQLGAAKAGAAAFNVNYRYVADELAYLFLD
;
A
#
# COMPACT_ATOMS: atom_id res chain seq x y z
N MET A 1 7.97 11.34 -15.91
CA MET A 1 6.98 10.56 -15.12
C MET A 1 7.70 9.41 -14.43
N GLU A 2 7.61 9.33 -13.15
CA GLU A 2 8.10 8.15 -12.42
C GLU A 2 7.19 6.95 -12.71
N LEU A 3 7.80 5.81 -13.01
CA LEU A 3 7.08 4.56 -13.21
C LEU A 3 7.13 3.75 -11.91
N ASP A 4 6.34 4.16 -10.95
CA ASP A 4 6.14 3.40 -9.72
C ASP A 4 4.78 2.71 -9.72
N LEU A 5 4.56 1.85 -8.75
CA LEU A 5 3.33 1.06 -8.64
C LEU A 5 2.07 1.96 -8.58
N ALA A 6 2.16 3.06 -7.85
CA ALA A 6 1.03 3.99 -7.71
C ALA A 6 0.68 4.64 -9.04
N ALA A 7 1.66 5.16 -9.75
CA ALA A 7 1.45 5.82 -11.05
C ALA A 7 0.91 4.84 -12.09
N ILE A 8 1.44 3.63 -12.13
CA ILE A 8 1.00 2.59 -13.07
C ILE A 8 -0.45 2.21 -12.79
N HIS A 9 -0.80 1.98 -11.53
CA HIS A 9 -2.17 1.62 -11.15
C HIS A 9 -3.16 2.74 -11.48
N GLU A 10 -2.83 3.99 -11.17
CA GLU A 10 -3.69 5.14 -11.47
C GLU A 10 -3.95 5.27 -12.98
N ARG A 11 -2.92 5.09 -13.78
CA ARG A 11 -3.05 5.17 -15.23
C ARG A 11 -3.90 4.04 -15.81
N LEU A 12 -3.69 2.83 -15.36
CA LEU A 12 -4.50 1.68 -15.76
C LEU A 12 -5.96 1.86 -15.36
N ALA A 13 -6.22 2.37 -14.17
CA ALA A 13 -7.57 2.62 -13.69
C ALA A 13 -8.30 3.64 -14.54
N ALA A 14 -7.61 4.68 -15.01
CA ALA A 14 -8.19 5.68 -15.89
C ALA A 14 -8.62 5.09 -17.24
N GLU A 15 -7.88 4.10 -17.74
CA GLU A 15 -8.20 3.45 -19.02
C GLU A 15 -9.19 2.31 -18.89
N LEU A 16 -9.08 1.50 -17.82
CA LEU A 16 -9.86 0.28 -17.66
C LEU A 16 -11.20 0.47 -16.94
N GLY A 17 -11.31 1.55 -16.16
CA GLY A 17 -12.57 2.00 -15.58
C GLY A 17 -13.40 0.92 -14.90
N ASP A 18 -14.48 0.52 -15.55
CA ASP A 18 -15.45 -0.42 -14.99
C ASP A 18 -15.06 -1.90 -15.17
N ARG A 19 -13.95 -2.18 -15.82
CA ARG A 19 -13.49 -3.57 -15.95
C ARG A 19 -13.11 -4.14 -14.58
N PRO A 20 -13.26 -5.47 -14.41
CA PRO A 20 -12.86 -6.13 -13.17
C PRO A 20 -11.36 -5.96 -12.90
N CYS A 21 -11.00 -5.53 -11.69
CA CYS A 21 -9.63 -5.41 -11.24
C CYS A 21 -9.29 -6.48 -10.20
N LEU A 22 -10.19 -6.70 -9.26
CA LEU A 22 -9.96 -7.57 -8.11
C LEU A 22 -11.17 -8.45 -7.88
N ILE A 23 -10.93 -9.74 -7.79
CA ILE A 23 -11.95 -10.73 -7.50
C ILE A 23 -11.52 -11.48 -6.24
N TRP A 24 -12.37 -11.45 -5.21
CA TRP A 24 -12.15 -12.18 -3.98
C TRP A 24 -13.44 -12.86 -3.55
N ARG A 25 -13.41 -14.19 -3.53
CA ARG A 25 -14.59 -15.03 -3.26
C ARG A 25 -15.69 -14.73 -4.28
N ASP A 26 -16.86 -14.29 -3.85
CA ASP A 26 -18.01 -13.96 -4.71
C ASP A 26 -18.13 -12.46 -5.00
N GLN A 27 -17.13 -11.66 -4.61
CA GLN A 27 -17.14 -10.21 -4.82
C GLN A 27 -16.13 -9.81 -5.88
N THR A 28 -16.52 -8.81 -6.67
CA THR A 28 -15.67 -8.23 -7.73
C THR A 28 -15.63 -6.72 -7.56
N TRP A 29 -14.42 -6.17 -7.64
CA TRP A 29 -14.21 -4.72 -7.62
C TRP A 29 -13.61 -4.29 -8.95
N SER A 30 -14.14 -3.22 -9.53
CA SER A 30 -13.62 -2.62 -10.76
C SER A 30 -12.31 -1.87 -10.49
N TRP A 31 -11.58 -1.53 -11.56
CA TRP A 31 -10.42 -0.66 -11.48
C TRP A 31 -10.77 0.68 -10.82
N ARG A 32 -11.92 1.25 -11.18
CA ARG A 32 -12.41 2.49 -10.58
C ARG A 32 -12.63 2.36 -9.08
N GLU A 33 -13.29 1.30 -8.66
CA GLU A 33 -13.56 1.04 -7.24
C GLU A 33 -12.28 0.84 -6.44
N VAL A 34 -11.35 0.01 -6.95
CA VAL A 34 -10.06 -0.23 -6.26
C VAL A 34 -9.26 1.07 -6.17
N THR A 35 -9.27 1.88 -7.24
CA THR A 35 -8.59 3.18 -7.23
C THR A 35 -9.17 4.13 -6.19
N GLU A 36 -10.49 4.24 -6.10
CA GLU A 36 -11.15 5.10 -5.09
C GLU A 36 -10.84 4.63 -3.68
N ARG A 37 -10.94 3.33 -3.43
CA ARG A 37 -10.67 2.74 -2.12
C ARG A 37 -9.21 2.93 -1.70
N SER A 38 -8.27 2.67 -2.60
CA SER A 38 -6.85 2.85 -2.30
C SER A 38 -6.49 4.33 -2.11
N ARG A 39 -7.12 5.24 -2.83
CA ARG A 39 -6.94 6.69 -2.63
C ARG A 39 -7.45 7.15 -1.26
N ARG A 40 -8.60 6.64 -0.82
CA ARG A 40 -9.11 6.96 0.52
C ARG A 40 -8.13 6.54 1.61
N LEU A 41 -7.58 5.34 1.48
CA LEU A 41 -6.57 4.88 2.42
C LEU A 41 -5.30 5.74 2.34
N ALA A 42 -4.85 6.07 1.14
CA ALA A 42 -3.68 6.95 0.96
C ALA A 42 -3.89 8.30 1.63
N ASN A 43 -5.06 8.90 1.47
CA ASN A 43 -5.40 10.17 2.12
C ASN A 43 -5.38 10.05 3.64
N LEU A 44 -5.92 8.96 4.18
CA LEU A 44 -5.90 8.69 5.62
C LEU A 44 -4.46 8.59 6.13
N LEU A 45 -3.61 7.85 5.43
CA LEU A 45 -2.20 7.69 5.80
C LEU A 45 -1.45 9.03 5.78
N VAL A 46 -1.64 9.82 4.73
CA VAL A 46 -1.02 11.15 4.60
C VAL A 46 -1.49 12.08 5.71
N ASP A 47 -2.79 12.06 6.04
CA ASP A 47 -3.35 12.86 7.13
C ASP A 47 -2.74 12.50 8.49
N HIS A 48 -2.27 11.26 8.65
CA HIS A 48 -1.56 10.80 9.85
C HIS A 48 -0.04 10.96 9.74
N GLY A 49 0.45 11.67 8.75
CA GLY A 49 1.87 11.98 8.60
C GLY A 49 2.71 10.88 7.94
N VAL A 50 2.08 9.87 7.37
CA VAL A 50 2.78 8.77 6.69
C VAL A 50 3.04 9.15 5.24
N SER A 51 4.31 9.16 4.82
CA SER A 51 4.68 9.53 3.44
C SER A 51 6.14 9.19 3.15
N ARG A 52 6.64 9.70 2.04
CA ARG A 52 8.07 9.70 1.73
C ARG A 52 8.77 10.77 2.58
N ARG A 53 9.81 10.38 3.31
CA ARG A 53 10.51 11.25 4.26
C ARG A 53 11.65 12.05 3.64
N THR A 54 12.33 11.48 2.65
CA THR A 54 13.51 12.08 2.05
C THR A 54 13.69 11.60 0.61
N THR A 55 14.78 12.00 -0.01
CA THR A 55 15.14 11.52 -1.37
C THR A 55 16.00 10.27 -1.27
N LEU A 56 16.00 9.49 -2.34
CA LEU A 56 16.83 8.29 -2.42
C LEU A 56 18.32 8.62 -2.29
N GLU A 57 18.74 9.74 -2.86
CA GLU A 57 20.13 10.19 -2.83
C GLU A 57 20.61 10.54 -1.42
N ALA A 58 19.69 10.92 -0.52
CA ALA A 58 20.01 11.24 0.88
C ALA A 58 20.10 10.02 1.78
N CYS A 59 19.76 8.83 1.25
CA CYS A 59 19.77 7.57 2.00
C CYS A 59 21.07 6.81 1.82
N ALA A 60 21.51 6.12 2.87
CA ALA A 60 22.56 5.11 2.76
C ALA A 60 22.01 3.90 2.00
N GLY A 61 22.88 3.00 1.54
CA GLY A 61 22.49 1.87 0.69
C GLY A 61 21.45 0.91 1.29
N TRP A 62 21.32 0.89 2.62
CA TRP A 62 20.34 0.03 3.32
C TRP A 62 19.10 0.79 3.81
N GLU A 63 19.07 2.11 3.67
CA GLU A 63 17.97 2.93 4.14
C GLU A 63 16.90 3.10 3.08
N SER A 64 15.66 3.28 3.54
CA SER A 64 14.52 3.59 2.67
C SER A 64 14.10 5.06 2.88
N PRO A 65 13.82 5.80 1.80
CA PRO A 65 13.32 7.17 1.92
C PRO A 65 11.83 7.23 2.33
N HIS A 66 11.17 6.08 2.44
CA HIS A 66 9.74 5.97 2.70
C HIS A 66 9.44 5.58 4.14
N ASP A 67 8.31 6.05 4.65
CA ASP A 67 7.70 5.42 5.81
C ASP A 67 7.24 4.01 5.43
N HIS A 68 7.17 3.13 6.41
CA HIS A 68 6.77 1.75 6.19
C HIS A 68 5.41 1.49 6.82
N VAL A 69 4.56 0.78 6.07
CA VAL A 69 3.25 0.36 6.54
C VAL A 69 3.22 -1.16 6.62
N GLY A 70 3.09 -1.68 7.83
CA GLY A 70 2.98 -3.12 8.05
C GLY A 70 1.57 -3.61 7.75
N LEU A 71 1.45 -4.63 6.91
CA LEU A 71 0.16 -5.23 6.57
C LEU A 71 -0.04 -6.50 7.40
N TYR A 72 -0.74 -6.35 8.51
CA TYR A 72 -1.10 -7.43 9.43
C TYR A 72 -2.51 -7.90 9.12
N LEU A 73 -2.66 -8.60 8.00
CA LEU A 73 -3.94 -8.95 7.42
C LEU A 73 -3.92 -10.38 6.87
N HIS A 74 -5.08 -11.03 6.86
CA HIS A 74 -5.30 -12.21 6.05
C HIS A 74 -5.32 -11.84 4.57
N ASN A 75 -5.06 -12.81 3.69
CA ASN A 75 -5.16 -12.59 2.25
C ASN A 75 -6.59 -12.23 1.86
N GLY A 76 -6.72 -11.25 1.00
CA GLY A 76 -8.03 -10.79 0.53
C GLY A 76 -7.91 -9.45 -0.17
N ASN A 77 -9.06 -8.86 -0.49
CA ASN A 77 -9.12 -7.56 -1.16
C ASN A 77 -8.47 -6.44 -0.35
N ALA A 78 -8.66 -6.44 0.96
CA ALA A 78 -8.09 -5.42 1.84
C ALA A 78 -6.56 -5.39 1.78
N TYR A 79 -5.92 -6.53 1.59
CA TYR A 79 -4.47 -6.61 1.49
C TYR A 79 -3.95 -5.85 0.27
N LEU A 80 -4.53 -6.10 -0.89
CA LEU A 80 -4.13 -5.43 -2.13
C LEU A 80 -4.48 -3.93 -2.09
N GLU A 81 -5.65 -3.59 -1.59
CA GLU A 81 -6.06 -2.19 -1.42
C GLU A 81 -5.11 -1.43 -0.49
N ALA A 82 -4.68 -2.07 0.59
CA ALA A 82 -3.74 -1.47 1.54
C ALA A 82 -2.36 -1.29 0.92
N GLN A 83 -1.91 -2.26 0.15
CA GLN A 83 -0.62 -2.17 -0.55
C GLN A 83 -0.61 -1.02 -1.55
N LEU A 84 -1.66 -0.89 -2.34
CA LEU A 84 -1.82 0.22 -3.29
C LEU A 84 -1.98 1.56 -2.59
N GLY A 85 -2.75 1.60 -1.51
CA GLY A 85 -2.93 2.81 -0.72
C GLY A 85 -1.63 3.31 -0.10
N ALA A 86 -0.82 2.42 0.44
CA ALA A 86 0.49 2.76 0.97
C ALA A 86 1.39 3.33 -0.13
N ALA A 87 1.44 2.70 -1.29
CA ALA A 87 2.22 3.19 -2.43
C ALA A 87 1.77 4.59 -2.87
N LYS A 88 0.46 4.83 -2.95
CA LYS A 88 -0.10 6.13 -3.33
C LYS A 88 0.16 7.22 -2.28
N ALA A 89 0.31 6.85 -1.01
CA ALA A 89 0.71 7.77 0.05
C ALA A 89 2.21 8.10 0.05
N GLY A 90 3.00 7.42 -0.77
CA GLY A 90 4.45 7.57 -0.79
C GLY A 90 5.16 6.71 0.25
N ALA A 91 4.47 5.72 0.81
CA ALA A 91 5.01 4.78 1.79
C ALA A 91 5.35 3.44 1.14
N ALA A 92 6.12 2.62 1.85
CA ALA A 92 6.43 1.26 1.44
C ALA A 92 5.66 0.26 2.32
N ALA A 93 4.89 -0.62 1.70
CA ALA A 93 4.19 -1.67 2.42
C ALA A 93 5.09 -2.88 2.63
N PHE A 94 4.93 -3.56 3.76
CA PHE A 94 5.58 -4.83 4.00
C PHE A 94 4.61 -5.81 4.67
N ASN A 95 4.79 -7.09 4.39
CA ASN A 95 3.95 -8.13 4.95
C ASN A 95 4.34 -8.43 6.39
N VAL A 96 3.33 -8.51 7.27
CA VAL A 96 3.48 -8.98 8.64
C VAL A 96 2.68 -10.28 8.75
N ASN A 97 3.33 -11.35 9.20
CA ASN A 97 2.67 -12.65 9.31
C ASN A 97 1.47 -12.55 10.27
N TYR A 98 0.26 -12.82 9.76
CA TYR A 98 -0.97 -12.71 10.53
C TYR A 98 -1.03 -13.68 11.73
N ARG A 99 -0.14 -14.68 11.76
CA ARG A 99 -0.03 -15.64 12.87
C ARG A 99 0.83 -15.13 14.02
N TYR A 100 1.53 -14.00 13.84
CA TYR A 100 2.35 -13.45 14.90
C TYR A 100 1.49 -12.99 16.08
N VAL A 101 1.95 -13.30 17.29
CA VAL A 101 1.37 -12.81 18.54
C VAL A 101 2.16 -11.59 19.04
N ALA A 102 1.73 -11.02 20.17
CA ALA A 102 2.25 -9.75 20.66
C ALA A 102 3.78 -9.68 20.78
N ASP A 103 4.42 -10.73 21.28
CA ASP A 103 5.88 -10.75 21.46
C ASP A 103 6.62 -10.73 20.12
N GLU A 104 6.12 -11.45 19.14
CA GLU A 104 6.70 -11.49 17.79
C GLU A 104 6.52 -10.17 17.07
N LEU A 105 5.35 -9.52 17.22
CA LEU A 105 5.09 -8.20 16.66
C LEU A 105 6.00 -7.15 17.30
N ALA A 106 6.19 -7.20 18.62
CA ALA A 106 7.09 -6.29 19.31
C ALA A 106 8.53 -6.41 18.80
N TYR A 107 9.00 -7.63 18.62
CA TYR A 107 10.33 -7.89 18.06
C TYR A 107 10.47 -7.28 16.66
N LEU A 108 9.48 -7.49 15.78
CA LEU A 108 9.50 -7.00 14.42
C LEU A 108 9.50 -5.46 14.35
N PHE A 109 8.64 -4.80 15.13
CA PHE A 109 8.48 -3.35 15.05
C PHE A 109 9.50 -2.56 15.84
N LEU A 110 10.15 -3.16 16.84
CA LEU A 110 11.16 -2.49 17.65
C LEU A 110 12.58 -2.71 17.14
N ASP A 111 12.76 -3.63 16.21
CA ASP A 111 14.02 -3.90 15.57
C ASP A 111 14.22 -2.92 14.40
#